data_d9896142f7831250b78f09b4e4eeb114
#
_entry.id   d9896142f7831250b78f09b4e4eeb114
#
_cell.length_a   1.000
_cell.length_b   1.000
_cell.length_c   1.000
_cell.angle_alpha   90.00
_cell.angle_beta   90.00
_cell.angle_gamma   90.00
#
_symmetry.space_group_name_H-M   'P 1'
#
loop_
_entity.id
_entity.type
_entity.pdbx_description
1 polymer ?
#
loop_
_entity_poly.entity_id
_entity_poly.type
_entity_poly.pdbx_seq_one_letter_code
_entity_poly.pdbx_strand_id
1 'polypeptide(L)'
;ALQVMITRQCVYAHTPGIGRTYDLVRAYPTFFERYFGSLGYRLTVSPRDQMVALSLPVDEPRYDAVFERLRKDETVVLLGLRLLWEEAIGRHDVGEAGRVETTTDALVDLITSATRAGPPDEARLLDILRMYARHGALRLGERDRTGRVSSLTILPGIGVLAPDSYLKELTRWAAGAT
;
A
#
# COMPACT_ATOMS: atom_id res chain seq x y z
N ALA A 1 7.07 4.37 18.76
CA ALA A 1 7.26 4.70 17.33
C ALA A 1 7.91 3.55 16.56
N LEU A 2 9.06 2.99 16.99
CA LEU A 2 9.79 1.95 16.26
C LEU A 2 8.93 0.72 15.92
N GLN A 3 8.25 0.13 16.91
CA GLN A 3 7.34 -1.00 16.67
C GLN A 3 6.21 -0.66 15.71
N VAL A 4 5.63 0.54 15.83
CA VAL A 4 4.55 0.99 14.95
C VAL A 4 5.04 1.06 13.51
N MET A 5 6.21 1.63 13.26
CA MET A 5 6.79 1.73 11.92
C MET A 5 7.05 0.36 11.29
N ILE A 6 7.63 -0.58 12.04
CA ILE A 6 7.90 -1.95 11.54
C ILE A 6 6.60 -2.68 11.22
N THR A 7 5.58 -2.54 12.08
CA THR A 7 4.31 -3.27 11.91
C THR A 7 3.42 -2.67 10.83
N ARG A 8 3.46 -1.34 10.67
CA ARG A 8 2.52 -0.61 9.81
C ARG A 8 3.10 -0.24 8.46
N GLN A 9 4.40 -0.23 8.27
CA GLN A 9 5.14 0.27 7.12
C GLN A 9 4.86 1.76 6.79
N CYS A 10 3.59 2.16 6.65
CA CYS A 10 3.18 3.54 6.38
C CYS A 10 2.33 4.08 7.54
N VAL A 11 2.72 5.23 8.08
CA VAL A 11 2.04 5.92 9.20
C VAL A 11 1.75 7.36 8.79
N TYR A 12 0.51 7.79 9.00
CA TYR A 12 0.05 9.14 8.66
C TYR A 12 -0.21 9.98 9.91
N ALA A 13 -0.04 11.30 9.79
CA ALA A 13 -0.30 12.25 10.87
C ALA A 13 -1.70 12.12 11.46
N HIS A 14 -2.69 11.85 10.61
CA HIS A 14 -4.10 11.76 10.96
C HIS A 14 -4.59 10.34 11.31
N THR A 15 -3.68 9.36 11.49
CA THR A 15 -4.09 8.00 11.87
C THR A 15 -4.44 7.96 13.36
N PRO A 16 -5.68 7.61 13.73
CA PRO A 16 -6.09 7.55 15.13
C PRO A 16 -5.18 6.64 15.96
N GLY A 17 -4.78 7.12 17.15
CA GLY A 17 -3.97 6.38 18.12
C GLY A 17 -2.48 6.26 17.80
N ILE A 18 -2.05 6.46 16.56
CA ILE A 18 -0.63 6.33 16.15
C ILE A 18 -0.05 7.57 15.45
N GLY A 19 -0.83 8.62 15.23
CA GLY A 19 -0.39 9.86 14.58
C GLY A 19 0.83 10.51 15.26
N ARG A 20 0.96 10.39 16.58
CA ARG A 20 2.16 10.82 17.32
C ARG A 20 3.46 10.16 16.81
N THR A 21 3.39 8.99 16.19
CA THR A 21 4.55 8.35 15.56
C THR A 21 5.05 9.15 14.38
N TYR A 22 4.14 9.65 13.53
CA TYR A 22 4.48 10.55 12.44
C TYR A 22 5.19 11.80 12.94
N ASP A 23 4.63 12.48 13.96
CA ASP A 23 5.21 13.70 14.51
C ASP A 23 6.62 13.45 15.06
N LEU A 24 6.81 12.33 15.79
CA LEU A 24 8.10 11.98 16.37
C LEU A 24 9.15 11.68 15.30
N VAL A 25 8.79 10.89 14.28
CA VAL A 25 9.71 10.54 13.18
C VAL A 25 10.09 11.79 12.39
N ARG A 26 9.11 12.67 12.12
CA ARG A 26 9.36 13.95 11.44
C ARG A 26 10.24 14.90 12.25
N ALA A 27 10.12 14.89 13.57
CA ALA A 27 10.93 15.73 14.44
C ALA A 27 12.40 15.26 14.55
N TYR A 28 12.64 13.95 14.40
CA TYR A 28 13.97 13.35 14.56
C TYR A 28 14.35 12.43 13.38
N PRO A 29 14.28 12.91 12.13
CA PRO A 29 14.43 12.07 10.94
C PRO A 29 15.79 11.36 10.90
N THR A 30 16.88 12.06 11.16
CA THR A 30 18.24 11.50 11.13
C THR A 30 18.45 10.34 12.11
N PHE A 31 17.80 10.41 13.29
CA PHE A 31 17.85 9.29 14.25
C PHE A 31 17.16 8.06 13.67
N PHE A 32 15.95 8.23 13.13
CA PHE A 32 15.17 7.12 12.59
C PHE A 32 15.77 6.56 11.30
N GLU A 33 16.34 7.41 10.43
CA GLU A 33 17.07 6.99 9.22
C GLU A 33 18.26 6.09 9.57
N ARG A 34 19.08 6.49 10.55
CA ARG A 34 20.20 5.67 11.01
C ARG A 34 19.74 4.36 11.62
N TYR A 35 18.72 4.42 12.48
CA TYR A 35 18.20 3.23 13.14
C TYR A 35 17.64 2.23 12.14
N PHE A 36 16.73 2.65 11.26
CA PHE A 36 16.13 1.76 10.27
C PHE A 36 17.12 1.36 9.17
N GLY A 37 18.06 2.24 8.82
CA GLY A 37 19.14 1.93 7.89
C GLY A 37 20.04 0.80 8.40
N SER A 38 20.32 0.75 9.70
CA SER A 38 21.09 -0.37 10.30
C SER A 38 20.34 -1.71 10.24
N LEU A 39 19.02 -1.70 10.04
CA LEU A 39 18.17 -2.86 9.85
C LEU A 39 17.88 -3.17 8.37
N GLY A 40 18.49 -2.43 7.44
CA GLY A 40 18.28 -2.61 6.00
C GLY A 40 17.02 -1.94 5.46
N TYR A 41 16.35 -1.06 6.21
CA TYR A 41 15.19 -0.31 5.74
C TYR A 41 15.57 1.10 5.30
N ARG A 42 14.84 1.60 4.29
CA ARG A 42 14.86 3.00 3.89
C ARG A 42 13.67 3.73 4.51
N LEU A 43 13.93 4.83 5.23
CA LEU A 43 12.88 5.72 5.72
C LEU A 43 12.52 6.76 4.66
N THR A 44 11.23 6.93 4.43
CA THR A 44 10.68 8.02 3.62
C THR A 44 9.85 8.92 4.52
N VAL A 45 10.11 10.22 4.46
CA VAL A 45 9.29 11.26 5.13
C VAL A 45 8.67 12.11 4.03
N SER A 46 7.35 12.06 3.90
CA SER A 46 6.58 12.88 2.94
C SER A 46 5.68 13.87 3.68
N PRO A 47 6.13 15.14 3.83
CA PRO A 47 5.30 16.18 4.43
C PRO A 47 4.03 16.48 3.62
N ARG A 48 4.12 16.40 2.28
CA ARG A 48 3.00 16.61 1.37
C ARG A 48 1.85 15.61 1.62
N ASP A 49 2.21 14.35 1.77
CA ASP A 49 1.24 13.26 1.98
C ASP A 49 0.96 13.04 3.47
N GLN A 50 1.60 13.86 4.34
CA GLN A 50 1.54 13.72 5.80
C GLN A 50 1.87 12.29 6.26
N MET A 51 2.88 11.67 5.63
CA MET A 51 3.23 10.26 5.77
C MET A 51 4.71 10.08 6.12
N VAL A 52 4.98 9.08 6.95
CA VAL A 52 6.29 8.46 7.11
C VAL A 52 6.17 6.98 6.76
N ALA A 53 7.15 6.43 6.04
CA ALA A 53 7.09 5.05 5.57
C ALA A 53 8.43 4.35 5.62
N LEU A 54 8.40 3.03 5.77
CA LEU A 54 9.55 2.15 5.63
C LEU A 54 9.43 1.35 4.35
N SER A 55 10.50 1.31 3.57
CA SER A 55 10.62 0.46 2.40
C SER A 55 11.94 -0.31 2.45
N LEU A 56 11.99 -1.40 1.71
CA LEU A 56 13.24 -2.12 1.48
C LEU A 56 13.90 -1.57 0.23
N PRO A 57 15.22 -1.34 0.22
CA PRO A 57 15.96 -0.98 -0.98
C PRO A 57 15.74 -2.06 -2.05
N VAL A 58 15.45 -1.65 -3.27
CA VAL A 58 15.18 -2.56 -4.39
C VAL A 58 16.47 -3.26 -4.85
N ASP A 59 17.61 -2.61 -4.65
CA ASP A 59 18.91 -3.00 -5.21
C ASP A 59 19.78 -3.84 -4.24
N GLU A 60 19.30 -4.10 -3.03
CA GLU A 60 20.05 -4.90 -2.06
C GLU A 60 19.65 -6.38 -2.13
N PRO A 61 20.62 -7.31 -1.94
CA PRO A 61 20.32 -8.74 -1.92
C PRO A 61 19.33 -9.04 -0.78
N ARG A 62 18.17 -9.56 -1.14
CA ARG A 62 17.13 -9.92 -0.18
C ARG A 62 17.45 -11.29 0.41
N TYR A 63 17.47 -11.37 1.73
CA TYR A 63 17.47 -12.68 2.40
C TYR A 63 16.06 -13.25 2.27
N ASP A 64 15.85 -14.19 1.36
CA ASP A 64 14.54 -14.84 1.09
C ASP A 64 13.85 -15.40 2.35
N ALA A 65 14.64 -15.76 3.36
CA ALA A 65 14.13 -16.27 4.62
C ALA A 65 13.43 -15.20 5.52
N VAL A 66 13.63 -13.91 5.24
CA VAL A 66 13.09 -12.80 6.06
C VAL A 66 11.86 -12.19 5.42
N PHE A 67 11.61 -12.48 4.12
CA PHE A 67 10.52 -11.88 3.37
C PHE A 67 9.38 -12.86 3.14
N GLU A 68 8.22 -12.53 3.69
CA GLU A 68 6.98 -13.21 3.35
C GLU A 68 6.65 -12.90 1.88
N ARG A 69 6.63 -13.94 1.05
CA ARG A 69 6.22 -13.78 -0.35
C ARG A 69 4.71 -13.57 -0.41
N LEU A 70 4.30 -12.48 -1.05
CA LEU A 70 2.89 -12.28 -1.34
C LEU A 70 2.35 -13.44 -2.18
N ARG A 71 1.16 -13.88 -1.85
CA ARG A 71 0.43 -14.85 -2.67
C ARG A 71 -0.02 -14.19 -3.97
N LYS A 72 -0.33 -15.01 -4.96
CA LYS A 72 -0.75 -14.52 -6.27
C LYS A 72 -1.97 -13.58 -6.21
N ASP A 73 -2.97 -13.95 -5.43
CA ASP A 73 -4.17 -13.16 -5.19
C ASP A 73 -3.87 -11.83 -4.47
N GLU A 74 -2.99 -11.85 -3.47
CA GLU A 74 -2.52 -10.65 -2.78
C GLU A 74 -1.80 -9.69 -3.73
N THR A 75 -0.92 -10.24 -4.56
CA THR A 75 -0.21 -9.47 -5.58
C THR A 75 -1.16 -8.82 -6.58
N VAL A 76 -2.14 -9.57 -7.09
CA VAL A 76 -3.12 -9.05 -8.06
C VAL A 76 -3.95 -7.91 -7.46
N VAL A 77 -4.39 -8.04 -6.20
CA VAL A 77 -5.13 -6.98 -5.51
C VAL A 77 -4.25 -5.75 -5.26
N LEU A 78 -2.99 -5.93 -4.84
CA LEU A 78 -2.04 -4.82 -4.64
C LEU A 78 -1.86 -4.01 -5.92
N LEU A 79 -1.73 -4.70 -7.04
CA LEU A 79 -1.59 -4.06 -8.35
C LEU A 79 -2.84 -3.34 -8.79
N GLY A 80 -4.00 -3.97 -8.64
CA GLY A 80 -5.27 -3.31 -8.95
C GLY A 80 -5.42 -2.00 -8.17
N LEU A 81 -5.10 -2.00 -6.87
CA LEU A 81 -5.09 -0.80 -6.05
C LEU A 81 -4.10 0.25 -6.55
N ARG A 82 -2.89 -0.17 -6.92
CA ARG A 82 -1.87 0.72 -7.44
C ARG A 82 -2.27 1.35 -8.78
N LEU A 83 -2.85 0.56 -9.68
CA LEU A 83 -3.32 1.06 -10.98
C LEU A 83 -4.48 2.05 -10.83
N LEU A 84 -5.46 1.78 -9.95
CA LEU A 84 -6.54 2.73 -9.64
C LEU A 84 -5.98 4.06 -9.11
N TRP A 85 -4.96 4.00 -8.26
CA TRP A 85 -4.33 5.19 -7.70
C TRP A 85 -3.58 5.99 -8.78
N GLU A 86 -2.82 5.33 -9.68
CA GLU A 86 -2.13 5.96 -10.80
C GLU A 86 -3.10 6.62 -11.78
N GLU A 87 -4.19 5.94 -12.07
CA GLU A 87 -5.22 6.45 -12.97
C GLU A 87 -5.87 7.72 -12.42
N ALA A 88 -6.19 7.74 -11.12
CA ALA A 88 -6.73 8.92 -10.44
C ALA A 88 -5.72 10.07 -10.43
N ILE A 89 -4.43 9.80 -10.18
CA ILE A 89 -3.36 10.82 -10.29
C ILE A 89 -3.29 11.37 -11.72
N GLY A 90 -3.31 10.52 -12.72
CA GLY A 90 -3.26 10.93 -14.13
C GLY A 90 -4.45 11.80 -14.54
N ARG A 91 -5.61 11.60 -13.92
CA ARG A 91 -6.83 12.40 -14.13
C ARG A 91 -6.91 13.64 -13.23
N HIS A 92 -5.96 13.85 -12.32
CA HIS A 92 -5.99 14.89 -11.29
C HIS A 92 -7.20 14.75 -10.33
N ASP A 93 -7.73 13.55 -10.18
CA ASP A 93 -8.83 13.19 -9.28
C ASP A 93 -8.28 12.64 -7.97
N VAL A 94 -7.52 13.49 -7.28
CA VAL A 94 -6.84 13.14 -6.05
C VAL A 94 -7.24 14.12 -4.96
N GLY A 95 -7.75 13.60 -3.86
CA GLY A 95 -8.14 14.38 -2.70
C GLY A 95 -6.95 14.88 -1.88
N GLU A 96 -7.26 15.49 -0.75
CA GLU A 96 -6.28 16.03 0.18
C GLU A 96 -5.27 14.96 0.62
N ALA A 97 -3.99 15.35 0.72
CA ALA A 97 -2.87 14.46 1.09
C ALA A 97 -2.74 13.21 0.19
N GLY A 98 -3.06 13.32 -1.11
CA GLY A 98 -2.85 12.25 -2.08
C GLY A 98 -3.81 11.06 -1.98
N ARG A 99 -4.99 11.24 -1.37
CA ARG A 99 -5.98 10.18 -1.21
C ARG A 99 -6.81 10.00 -2.46
N VAL A 100 -7.18 8.76 -2.76
CA VAL A 100 -8.06 8.41 -3.88
C VAL A 100 -9.25 7.61 -3.35
N GLU A 101 -10.45 8.15 -3.54
CA GLU A 101 -11.69 7.45 -3.19
C GLU A 101 -12.10 6.52 -4.34
N THR A 102 -12.45 5.29 -4.02
CA THR A 102 -12.87 4.28 -5.00
C THR A 102 -13.82 3.26 -4.35
N THR A 103 -14.20 2.22 -5.10
CA THR A 103 -15.07 1.15 -4.61
C THR A 103 -14.43 -0.21 -4.77
N THR A 104 -14.91 -1.20 -4.00
CA THR A 104 -14.52 -2.60 -4.18
C THR A 104 -14.93 -3.12 -5.56
N ASP A 105 -16.07 -2.66 -6.08
CA ASP A 105 -16.55 -3.08 -7.40
C ASP A 105 -15.62 -2.57 -8.51
N ALA A 106 -15.19 -1.29 -8.46
CA ALA A 106 -14.20 -0.74 -9.40
C ALA A 106 -12.87 -1.52 -9.37
N LEU A 107 -12.43 -1.93 -8.19
CA LEU A 107 -11.24 -2.78 -8.06
C LEU A 107 -11.44 -4.16 -8.69
N VAL A 108 -12.58 -4.80 -8.46
CA VAL A 108 -12.93 -6.10 -9.04
C VAL A 108 -13.02 -6.02 -10.56
N ASP A 109 -13.68 -5.00 -11.10
CA ASP A 109 -13.81 -4.76 -12.55
C ASP A 109 -12.43 -4.55 -13.19
N LEU A 110 -11.57 -3.75 -12.56
CA LEU A 110 -10.20 -3.55 -13.04
C LEU A 110 -9.42 -4.86 -13.05
N ILE A 111 -9.44 -5.63 -11.97
CA ILE A 111 -8.74 -6.92 -11.89
C ILE A 111 -9.27 -7.88 -12.97
N THR A 112 -10.58 -7.94 -13.15
CA THR A 112 -11.22 -8.80 -14.15
C THR A 112 -10.81 -8.43 -15.57
N SER A 113 -10.70 -7.15 -15.87
CA SER A 113 -10.30 -6.66 -17.20
C SER A 113 -8.80 -6.78 -17.45
N ALA A 114 -7.98 -6.60 -16.41
CA ALA A 114 -6.52 -6.55 -16.54
C ALA A 114 -5.83 -7.92 -16.40
N THR A 115 -6.49 -8.93 -15.80
CA THR A 115 -5.85 -10.21 -15.51
C THR A 115 -6.70 -11.40 -15.97
N ARG A 116 -6.01 -12.47 -16.45
CA ARG A 116 -6.66 -13.76 -16.74
C ARG A 116 -6.99 -14.57 -15.47
N ALA A 117 -6.43 -14.18 -14.33
CA ALA A 117 -6.57 -14.93 -13.09
C ALA A 117 -7.92 -14.70 -12.39
N GLY A 118 -8.62 -13.61 -12.76
CA GLY A 118 -9.83 -13.18 -12.07
C GLY A 118 -9.57 -12.61 -10.67
N PRO A 119 -10.56 -11.93 -10.08
CA PRO A 119 -10.50 -11.46 -8.70
C PRO A 119 -10.64 -12.63 -7.71
N PRO A 120 -10.09 -12.52 -6.50
CA PRO A 120 -10.40 -13.44 -5.40
C PRO A 120 -11.88 -13.36 -5.03
N ASP A 121 -12.41 -14.39 -4.35
CA ASP A 121 -13.75 -14.32 -3.78
C ASP A 121 -13.88 -13.19 -2.75
N GLU A 122 -15.12 -12.80 -2.44
CA GLU A 122 -15.42 -11.63 -1.60
C GLU A 122 -14.77 -11.71 -0.21
N ALA A 123 -14.80 -12.89 0.42
CA ALA A 123 -14.23 -13.08 1.75
C ALA A 123 -12.71 -12.93 1.72
N ARG A 124 -12.06 -13.56 0.75
CA ARG A 124 -10.61 -13.48 0.56
C ARG A 124 -10.19 -12.07 0.15
N LEU A 125 -10.93 -11.40 -0.73
CA LEU A 125 -10.67 -10.01 -1.09
C LEU A 125 -10.69 -9.11 0.14
N LEU A 126 -11.71 -9.25 1.00
CA LEU A 126 -11.81 -8.46 2.23
C LEU A 126 -10.63 -8.69 3.17
N ASP A 127 -10.15 -9.91 3.31
CA ASP A 127 -8.99 -10.24 4.17
C ASP A 127 -7.70 -9.62 3.60
N ILE A 128 -7.52 -9.65 2.28
CA ILE A 128 -6.40 -9.00 1.61
C ILE A 128 -6.46 -7.47 1.80
N LEU A 129 -7.63 -6.87 1.60
CA LEU A 129 -7.81 -5.43 1.81
C LEU A 129 -7.53 -5.02 3.26
N ARG A 130 -7.94 -5.82 4.25
CA ARG A 130 -7.60 -5.60 5.67
C ARG A 130 -6.10 -5.68 5.93
N MET A 131 -5.42 -6.61 5.28
CA MET A 131 -3.96 -6.73 5.36
C MET A 131 -3.31 -5.44 4.86
N TYR A 132 -3.66 -4.95 3.67
CA TYR A 132 -3.10 -3.71 3.12
C TYR A 132 -3.51 -2.45 3.90
N ALA A 133 -4.71 -2.44 4.50
CA ALA A 133 -5.12 -1.38 5.40
C ALA A 133 -4.24 -1.33 6.68
N ARG A 134 -3.85 -2.48 7.22
CA ARG A 134 -2.90 -2.55 8.34
C ARG A 134 -1.52 -1.98 7.98
N HIS A 135 -1.08 -2.17 6.75
CA HIS A 135 0.19 -1.62 6.26
C HIS A 135 0.11 -0.15 5.82
N GLY A 136 -1.08 0.45 5.86
CA GLY A 136 -1.27 1.87 5.53
C GLY A 136 -1.34 2.17 4.03
N ALA A 137 -1.71 1.18 3.21
CA ALA A 137 -1.94 1.39 1.77
C ALA A 137 -3.34 1.90 1.46
N LEU A 138 -4.32 1.60 2.31
CA LEU A 138 -5.70 2.00 2.12
C LEU A 138 -6.46 2.13 3.46
N ARG A 139 -7.66 2.67 3.39
CA ARG A 139 -8.69 2.60 4.43
C ARG A 139 -9.93 1.92 3.86
N LEU A 140 -10.55 1.09 4.68
CA LEU A 140 -11.85 0.52 4.40
C LEU A 140 -12.93 1.49 4.85
N GLY A 141 -13.95 1.70 4.02
CA GLY A 141 -15.14 2.40 4.40
C GLY A 141 -16.01 1.62 5.39
N GLU A 142 -17.15 2.19 5.72
CA GLU A 142 -18.11 1.54 6.60
C GLU A 142 -18.73 0.31 5.94
N ARG A 143 -19.12 -0.65 6.77
CA ARG A 143 -19.88 -1.81 6.33
C ARG A 143 -21.33 -1.43 6.14
N ASP A 144 -21.92 -1.89 5.06
CA ASP A 144 -23.35 -1.80 4.86
C ASP A 144 -24.12 -2.78 5.79
N ARG A 145 -25.46 -2.76 5.70
CA ARG A 145 -26.34 -3.63 6.50
C ARG A 145 -26.13 -5.13 6.23
N THR A 146 -25.52 -5.48 5.09
CA THR A 146 -25.18 -6.86 4.72
C THR A 146 -23.78 -7.26 5.19
N GLY A 147 -23.04 -6.33 5.79
CA GLY A 147 -21.65 -6.52 6.23
C GLY A 147 -20.62 -6.33 5.12
N ARG A 148 -21.05 -5.91 3.92
CA ARG A 148 -20.17 -5.65 2.76
C ARG A 148 -19.48 -4.30 2.90
N VAL A 149 -18.20 -4.26 2.55
CA VAL A 149 -17.44 -3.00 2.41
C VAL A 149 -17.46 -2.61 0.95
N SER A 150 -18.14 -1.52 0.62
CA SER A 150 -18.27 -1.05 -0.77
C SER A 150 -17.34 0.09 -1.12
N SER A 151 -16.91 0.89 -0.14
CA SER A 151 -16.03 2.05 -0.36
C SER A 151 -14.62 1.81 0.16
N LEU A 152 -13.65 2.33 -0.58
CA LEU A 152 -12.21 2.27 -0.28
C LEU A 152 -11.60 3.65 -0.44
N THR A 153 -10.66 4.00 0.45
CA THR A 153 -9.77 5.14 0.24
C THR A 153 -8.35 4.62 0.06
N ILE A 154 -7.81 4.71 -1.15
CA ILE A 154 -6.41 4.37 -1.40
C ILE A 154 -5.52 5.51 -0.91
N LEU A 155 -4.45 5.18 -0.20
CA LEU A 155 -3.53 6.12 0.41
C LEU A 155 -2.18 6.13 -0.33
N PRO A 156 -1.39 7.22 -0.26
CA PRO A 156 -0.08 7.33 -0.93
C PRO A 156 0.90 6.21 -0.59
N GLY A 157 0.75 5.56 0.57
CA GLY A 157 1.55 4.40 0.97
C GLY A 157 1.47 3.22 -0.01
N ILE A 158 0.46 3.20 -0.89
CA ILE A 158 0.38 2.20 -1.97
C ILE A 158 1.62 2.26 -2.88
N GLY A 159 2.19 3.46 -3.12
CA GLY A 159 3.41 3.63 -3.89
C GLY A 159 4.67 3.09 -3.19
N VAL A 160 4.64 2.99 -1.86
CA VAL A 160 5.73 2.39 -1.08
C VAL A 160 5.63 0.86 -1.09
N LEU A 161 4.41 0.32 -0.98
CA LEU A 161 4.17 -1.12 -1.00
C LEU A 161 4.32 -1.73 -2.41
N ALA A 162 3.93 -0.98 -3.45
CA ALA A 162 4.04 -1.36 -4.85
C ALA A 162 4.86 -0.30 -5.63
N PRO A 163 6.19 -0.28 -5.52
CA PRO A 163 7.03 0.66 -6.24
C PRO A 163 7.02 0.42 -7.75
N ASP A 164 7.41 1.42 -8.53
CA ASP A 164 7.37 1.37 -10.02
C ASP A 164 8.15 0.20 -10.63
N SER A 165 9.24 -0.22 -9.98
CA SER A 165 9.99 -1.41 -10.40
C SER A 165 9.12 -2.68 -10.38
N TYR A 166 8.26 -2.78 -9.37
CA TYR A 166 7.34 -3.90 -9.21
C TYR A 166 6.22 -3.87 -10.26
N LEU A 167 5.68 -2.70 -10.58
CA LEU A 167 4.71 -2.54 -11.68
C LEU A 167 5.27 -3.00 -13.02
N LYS A 168 6.51 -2.64 -13.33
CA LYS A 168 7.17 -3.05 -14.59
C LYS A 168 7.33 -4.56 -14.71
N GLU A 169 7.68 -5.24 -13.65
CA GLU A 169 7.78 -6.71 -13.63
C GLU A 169 6.43 -7.35 -13.85
N LEU A 170 5.39 -6.82 -13.24
CA LEU A 170 4.05 -7.38 -13.30
C LEU A 170 3.32 -7.08 -14.59
N THR A 171 3.56 -5.92 -15.20
CA THR A 171 3.08 -5.62 -16.55
C THR A 171 3.69 -6.62 -17.57
N ARG A 172 4.97 -6.96 -17.43
CA ARG A 172 5.61 -8.01 -18.23
C ARG A 172 4.98 -9.38 -17.99
N TRP A 173 4.71 -9.71 -16.73
CA TRP A 173 4.08 -10.99 -16.38
C TRP A 173 2.62 -11.08 -16.89
N ALA A 174 1.84 -10.01 -16.77
CA ALA A 174 0.47 -9.92 -17.28
C ALA A 174 0.40 -10.00 -18.83
N ALA A 175 1.42 -9.47 -19.51
CA ALA A 175 1.55 -9.53 -20.97
C ALA A 175 1.97 -10.92 -21.48
N GLY A 176 2.22 -11.91 -20.61
CA GLY A 176 2.58 -13.27 -21.02
C GLY A 176 4.00 -13.42 -21.57
N ALA A 177 4.89 -12.49 -21.24
CA ALA A 177 6.32 -12.64 -21.51
C ALA A 177 6.90 -13.66 -20.51
N THR A 178 6.89 -14.91 -20.90
CA THR A 178 7.67 -15.99 -20.29
C THR A 178 9.10 -15.89 -20.79
#